data_1fe2ee9f7dd113a353908b218a3bbada
#
_entry.id   1fe2ee9f7dd113a353908b218a3bbada
#
_cell.length_a   1.000
_cell.length_b   1.000
_cell.length_c   1.000
_cell.angle_alpha   90.00
_cell.angle_beta   90.00
_cell.angle_gamma   90.00
#
_symmetry.space_group_name_H-M   'P 1'
#
loop_
_entity.id
_entity.type
_entity.pdbx_description
1 polymer ?
#
loop_
_entity_poly.entity_id
_entity_poly.type
_entity_poly.pdbx_seq_one_letter_code
_entity_poly.pdbx_strand_id
1 'polypeptide(L)'
;MKKIFLLLPLLMWQTVVAQQAIYTIDVNGDILTNSQFIDPFFCEDQNTPYEQMYSETLPLPGFGKPCTLRLYNYRGWADTEPGYFRIIDVEIDGVRALRMARSDAWDKFNTESNSTDDYYKLVRLDDSTYALIFVSFVYASEPGPLTIVVLRDGKAALVYNKDRYITSLTENPLKIHTISQFPEAVPESTHASLYEVIYQDGNLLKWRMGKN
;
A
#
# COMPACT_ATOMS: atom_id res chain seq x y z
N MET A 1 -44.67 49.57 -14.32
CA MET A 1 -43.60 48.71 -14.86
C MET A 1 -42.99 47.95 -13.70
N LYS A 2 -43.33 46.66 -13.52
CA LYS A 2 -42.79 45.81 -12.47
C LYS A 2 -41.55 45.08 -13.04
N LYS A 3 -40.38 45.35 -12.47
CA LYS A 3 -39.15 44.62 -12.80
C LYS A 3 -39.17 43.31 -12.04
N ILE A 4 -39.28 42.20 -12.79
CA ILE A 4 -39.11 40.83 -12.27
C ILE A 4 -37.61 40.55 -12.26
N PHE A 5 -37.02 40.46 -11.05
CA PHE A 5 -35.69 39.94 -10.85
C PHE A 5 -35.75 38.39 -10.89
N LEU A 6 -35.25 37.82 -11.98
CA LEU A 6 -35.01 36.37 -12.09
C LEU A 6 -33.73 36.05 -11.32
N LEU A 7 -33.90 35.50 -10.11
CA LEU A 7 -32.80 34.85 -9.40
C LEU A 7 -32.54 33.50 -10.06
N LEU A 8 -31.47 33.39 -10.85
CA LEU A 8 -30.93 32.11 -11.27
C LEU A 8 -30.26 31.45 -10.05
N PRO A 9 -30.67 30.24 -9.65
CA PRO A 9 -29.91 29.49 -8.66
C PRO A 9 -28.59 29.04 -9.30
N LEU A 10 -27.48 29.55 -8.80
CA LEU A 10 -26.14 29.00 -9.08
C LEU A 10 -26.11 27.58 -8.50
N LEU A 11 -26.36 26.59 -9.33
CA LEU A 11 -26.07 25.20 -9.02
C LEU A 11 -24.53 25.07 -8.91
N MET A 12 -24.02 25.20 -7.69
CA MET A 12 -22.66 24.76 -7.38
C MET A 12 -22.61 23.25 -7.62
N TRP A 13 -22.06 22.85 -8.73
CA TRP A 13 -21.62 21.48 -8.95
C TRP A 13 -20.48 21.21 -7.98
N GLN A 14 -20.82 20.70 -6.80
CA GLN A 14 -19.84 20.07 -5.96
C GLN A 14 -19.47 18.77 -6.72
N THR A 15 -18.28 18.74 -7.31
CA THR A 15 -17.68 17.50 -7.79
C THR A 15 -17.47 16.63 -6.55
N VAL A 16 -18.38 15.73 -6.30
CA VAL A 16 -18.20 14.67 -5.31
C VAL A 16 -17.07 13.81 -5.88
N VAL A 17 -15.87 13.97 -5.33
CA VAL A 17 -14.77 13.07 -5.63
C VAL A 17 -15.20 11.70 -5.13
N ALA A 18 -15.52 10.82 -6.06
CA ALA A 18 -15.99 9.48 -5.75
C ALA A 18 -14.87 8.72 -5.01
N GLN A 19 -15.16 8.28 -3.80
CA GLN A 19 -14.31 7.33 -3.11
C GLN A 19 -14.37 6.00 -3.87
N GLN A 20 -13.21 5.45 -4.22
CA GLN A 20 -13.13 4.17 -4.89
C GLN A 20 -12.65 3.11 -3.90
N ALA A 21 -13.32 1.96 -3.89
CA ALA A 21 -12.86 0.82 -3.11
C ALA A 21 -11.58 0.26 -3.75
N ILE A 22 -10.53 0.09 -2.95
CA ILE A 22 -9.29 -0.55 -3.36
C ILE A 22 -9.51 -2.05 -3.44
N TYR A 23 -10.31 -2.61 -2.54
CA TYR A 23 -10.78 -3.99 -2.58
C TYR A 23 -12.18 -4.08 -1.98
N THR A 24 -12.83 -5.18 -2.19
CA THR A 24 -14.09 -5.55 -1.54
C THR A 24 -13.99 -6.99 -1.03
N ILE A 25 -14.87 -7.36 -0.11
CA ILE A 25 -14.99 -8.73 0.36
C ILE A 25 -16.27 -9.31 -0.22
N ASP A 26 -16.20 -10.48 -0.85
CA ASP A 26 -17.36 -11.17 -1.38
C ASP A 26 -18.11 -11.97 -0.29
N VAL A 27 -19.19 -12.62 -0.68
CA VAL A 27 -20.03 -13.45 0.22
C VAL A 27 -19.31 -14.67 0.80
N ASN A 28 -18.21 -15.10 0.20
CA ASN A 28 -17.37 -16.22 0.64
C ASN A 28 -16.19 -15.74 1.49
N GLY A 29 -16.09 -14.44 1.75
CA GLY A 29 -14.95 -13.83 2.44
C GLY A 29 -13.69 -13.72 1.57
N ASP A 30 -13.80 -13.81 0.25
CA ASP A 30 -12.68 -13.63 -0.66
C ASP A 30 -12.38 -12.14 -0.89
N ILE A 31 -11.09 -11.82 -0.92
CA ILE A 31 -10.62 -10.44 -1.15
C ILE A 31 -10.61 -10.20 -2.65
N LEU A 32 -11.57 -9.41 -3.13
CA LEU A 32 -11.68 -9.01 -4.53
C LEU A 32 -10.91 -7.71 -4.75
N THR A 33 -9.83 -7.79 -5.49
CA THR A 33 -8.92 -6.67 -5.74
C THR A 33 -9.40 -5.81 -6.92
N ASN A 34 -9.14 -4.52 -6.85
CA ASN A 34 -9.41 -3.59 -7.94
C ASN A 34 -8.12 -3.34 -8.73
N SER A 35 -8.04 -3.88 -9.94
CA SER A 35 -6.83 -3.86 -10.78
C SER A 35 -6.31 -2.46 -11.11
N GLN A 36 -7.15 -1.42 -11.06
CA GLN A 36 -6.70 -0.04 -11.29
C GLN A 36 -5.71 0.48 -10.23
N PHE A 37 -5.64 -0.19 -9.06
CA PHE A 37 -4.71 0.14 -7.98
C PHE A 37 -3.45 -0.74 -7.97
N ILE A 38 -3.28 -1.61 -8.97
CA ILE A 38 -2.19 -2.57 -9.02
C ILE A 38 -1.45 -2.41 -10.35
N ASP A 39 -0.30 -1.74 -10.32
CA ASP A 39 0.63 -1.79 -11.44
C ASP A 39 1.42 -3.10 -11.39
N PRO A 40 1.74 -3.68 -12.55
CA PRO A 40 2.50 -4.91 -12.60
C PRO A 40 3.91 -4.69 -12.04
N PHE A 41 4.46 -5.72 -11.39
CA PHE A 41 5.87 -5.70 -11.01
C PHE A 41 6.74 -5.84 -12.26
N PHE A 42 7.80 -5.05 -12.29
CA PHE A 42 8.84 -5.19 -13.31
C PHE A 42 9.87 -6.22 -12.84
N CYS A 43 10.06 -7.29 -13.61
CA CYS A 43 11.03 -8.35 -13.31
C CYS A 43 11.93 -8.54 -14.53
N GLU A 44 13.19 -8.10 -14.44
CA GLU A 44 14.16 -8.23 -15.54
C GLU A 44 14.79 -9.61 -15.63
N ASP A 45 15.11 -10.24 -14.51
CA ASP A 45 15.87 -11.49 -14.47
C ASP A 45 15.20 -12.55 -13.59
N GLN A 46 14.66 -13.57 -14.26
CA GLN A 46 14.07 -14.73 -13.57
C GLN A 46 15.11 -15.80 -13.21
N ASN A 47 16.35 -15.69 -13.69
CA ASN A 47 17.40 -16.69 -13.53
C ASN A 47 18.39 -16.36 -12.41
N THR A 48 18.37 -15.14 -11.89
CA THR A 48 19.27 -14.78 -10.78
C THR A 48 18.85 -15.55 -9.52
N PRO A 49 19.78 -16.28 -8.89
CA PRO A 49 19.47 -17.02 -7.67
C PRO A 49 19.20 -16.05 -6.51
N TYR A 50 18.16 -16.36 -5.72
CA TYR A 50 17.79 -15.62 -4.53
C TYR A 50 18.21 -16.37 -3.28
N GLU A 51 18.44 -15.63 -2.20
CA GLU A 51 18.63 -16.16 -0.86
C GLU A 51 17.67 -15.48 0.13
N GLN A 52 17.21 -16.24 1.10
CA GLN A 52 16.35 -15.72 2.15
C GLN A 52 17.18 -14.86 3.11
N MET A 53 16.76 -13.61 3.29
CA MET A 53 17.40 -12.68 4.20
C MET A 53 16.61 -12.46 5.49
N TYR A 54 15.30 -12.70 5.46
CA TYR A 54 14.42 -12.47 6.60
C TYR A 54 13.28 -13.47 6.64
N SER A 55 12.84 -13.84 7.84
CA SER A 55 11.64 -14.66 8.06
C SER A 55 11.06 -14.37 9.43
N GLU A 56 9.75 -14.17 9.48
CA GLU A 56 9.01 -13.91 10.71
C GLU A 56 7.62 -14.51 10.65
N THR A 57 7.16 -15.09 11.76
CA THR A 57 5.75 -15.43 11.95
C THR A 57 5.03 -14.23 12.52
N LEU A 58 4.08 -13.70 11.75
CA LEU A 58 3.37 -12.47 12.06
C LEU A 58 2.44 -12.65 13.26
N PRO A 59 2.41 -11.69 14.21
CA PRO A 59 1.46 -11.70 15.32
C PRO A 59 0.09 -11.20 14.83
N LEU A 60 -0.78 -12.11 14.39
CA LEU A 60 -2.10 -11.83 13.82
C LEU A 60 -3.24 -12.41 14.68
N PRO A 61 -3.56 -11.83 15.85
CA PRO A 61 -4.71 -12.26 16.67
C PRO A 61 -6.01 -12.24 15.87
N GLY A 62 -6.76 -13.34 15.87
CA GLY A 62 -8.03 -13.45 15.13
C GLY A 62 -7.92 -13.84 13.67
N PHE A 63 -6.72 -13.94 13.10
CA PHE A 63 -6.52 -14.35 11.70
C PHE A 63 -6.81 -15.84 11.45
N GLY A 64 -6.74 -16.67 12.50
CA GLY A 64 -7.16 -18.07 12.48
C GLY A 64 -6.12 -19.08 12.00
N LYS A 65 -5.03 -18.65 11.35
CA LYS A 65 -3.95 -19.51 10.85
C LYS A 65 -2.59 -18.89 11.07
N PRO A 66 -1.51 -19.67 11.24
CA PRO A 66 -0.16 -19.14 11.22
C PRO A 66 0.14 -18.46 9.88
N CYS A 67 0.70 -17.27 9.94
CA CYS A 67 1.13 -16.52 8.76
C CYS A 67 2.60 -16.18 8.89
N THR A 68 3.41 -16.59 7.92
CA THR A 68 4.85 -16.33 7.89
C THR A 68 5.19 -15.44 6.70
N LEU A 69 5.90 -14.35 6.97
CA LEU A 69 6.50 -13.49 5.97
C LEU A 69 7.93 -13.95 5.72
N ARG A 70 8.33 -14.07 4.44
CA ARG A 70 9.71 -14.33 4.05
C ARG A 70 10.14 -13.31 3.00
N LEU A 71 11.34 -12.77 3.18
CA LEU A 71 11.94 -11.80 2.26
C LEU A 71 13.22 -12.37 1.70
N TYR A 72 13.46 -12.08 0.41
CA TYR A 72 14.63 -12.58 -0.30
C TYR A 72 15.30 -11.46 -1.10
N ASN A 73 16.61 -11.53 -1.21
CA ASN A 73 17.39 -10.71 -2.13
C ASN A 73 18.21 -11.61 -3.08
N TYR A 74 18.87 -11.03 -4.05
CA TYR A 74 19.83 -11.75 -4.88
C TYR A 74 20.91 -12.35 -4.00
N ARG A 75 21.32 -13.57 -4.33
CA ARG A 75 22.38 -14.27 -3.58
C ARG A 75 23.68 -13.47 -3.60
N GLY A 76 24.23 -13.25 -2.40
CA GLY A 76 25.47 -12.48 -2.20
C GLY A 76 25.29 -10.96 -2.21
N TRP A 77 24.04 -10.44 -2.30
CA TRP A 77 23.78 -9.00 -2.31
C TRP A 77 23.37 -8.46 -0.93
N ALA A 78 23.04 -9.34 0.01
CA ALA A 78 22.64 -8.93 1.35
C ALA A 78 23.69 -8.05 2.07
N ASP A 79 24.99 -8.31 1.83
CA ASP A 79 26.08 -7.53 2.43
C ASP A 79 26.31 -6.18 1.74
N THR A 80 25.98 -6.06 0.46
CA THR A 80 26.20 -4.84 -0.33
C THR A 80 24.98 -3.94 -0.39
N GLU A 81 23.82 -4.51 -0.18
CA GLU A 81 22.52 -3.83 -0.15
C GLU A 81 21.74 -4.20 1.13
N PRO A 82 22.26 -3.85 2.31
CA PRO A 82 21.61 -4.20 3.56
C PRO A 82 20.27 -3.48 3.69
N GLY A 83 19.20 -4.26 3.86
CA GLY A 83 17.84 -3.74 3.99
C GLY A 83 17.00 -3.86 2.73
N TYR A 84 17.59 -4.06 1.55
CA TYR A 84 16.82 -4.22 0.31
C TYR A 84 16.42 -5.68 0.09
N PHE A 85 15.20 -5.88 -0.44
CA PHE A 85 14.68 -7.20 -0.78
C PHE A 85 13.86 -7.13 -2.06
N ARG A 86 13.83 -8.23 -2.81
CA ARG A 86 13.24 -8.30 -4.15
C ARG A 86 12.12 -9.31 -4.29
N ILE A 87 12.00 -10.23 -3.32
CA ILE A 87 10.88 -11.15 -3.26
C ILE A 87 10.26 -11.10 -1.88
N ILE A 88 8.93 -11.07 -1.86
CA ILE A 88 8.10 -11.19 -0.69
C ILE A 88 7.22 -12.42 -0.86
N ASP A 89 7.37 -13.40 0.03
CA ASP A 89 6.46 -14.54 0.16
C ASP A 89 5.62 -14.37 1.42
N VAL A 90 4.32 -14.52 1.27
CA VAL A 90 3.38 -14.68 2.39
C VAL A 90 2.93 -16.12 2.41
N GLU A 91 3.28 -16.84 3.47
CA GLU A 91 2.89 -18.23 3.70
C GLU A 91 1.79 -18.30 4.76
N ILE A 92 0.72 -19.02 4.48
CA ILE A 92 -0.38 -19.27 5.40
C ILE A 92 -0.47 -20.77 5.64
N ASP A 93 -0.37 -21.17 6.89
CA ASP A 93 -0.38 -22.59 7.29
C ASP A 93 0.70 -23.42 6.55
N GLY A 94 1.88 -22.83 6.37
CA GLY A 94 3.03 -23.42 5.68
C GLY A 94 2.91 -23.49 4.14
N VAL A 95 1.83 -22.96 3.55
CA VAL A 95 1.63 -22.90 2.12
C VAL A 95 1.80 -21.46 1.62
N ARG A 96 2.58 -21.28 0.55
CA ARG A 96 2.75 -19.96 -0.06
C ARG A 96 1.43 -19.48 -0.69
N ALA A 97 0.78 -18.52 -0.01
CA ALA A 97 -0.47 -17.91 -0.45
C ALA A 97 -0.26 -16.78 -1.46
N LEU A 98 0.84 -16.03 -1.32
CA LEU A 98 1.17 -14.91 -2.20
C LEU A 98 2.68 -14.85 -2.41
N ARG A 99 3.12 -14.60 -3.65
CA ARG A 99 4.49 -14.19 -3.99
C ARG A 99 4.46 -12.92 -4.80
N MET A 100 5.26 -11.96 -4.39
CA MET A 100 5.54 -10.75 -5.14
C MET A 100 7.03 -10.71 -5.44
N ALA A 101 7.40 -10.41 -6.68
CA ALA A 101 8.80 -10.34 -7.11
C ALA A 101 9.01 -9.14 -8.03
N ARG A 102 10.14 -8.44 -7.87
CA ARG A 102 10.50 -7.29 -8.70
C ARG A 102 12.01 -7.16 -8.83
N SER A 103 12.49 -6.61 -9.94
CA SER A 103 13.91 -6.30 -10.15
C SER A 103 14.39 -5.14 -9.30
N ASP A 104 13.55 -4.09 -9.18
CA ASP A 104 13.80 -3.04 -8.20
C ASP A 104 13.55 -3.57 -6.80
N ALA A 105 14.24 -3.02 -5.82
CA ALA A 105 14.08 -3.48 -4.44
C ALA A 105 12.91 -2.79 -3.72
N TRP A 106 12.30 -3.50 -2.77
CA TRP A 106 11.71 -2.88 -1.59
C TRP A 106 12.81 -2.56 -0.59
N ASP A 107 12.55 -1.64 0.28
CA ASP A 107 13.48 -1.16 1.29
C ASP A 107 12.86 -1.31 2.70
N LYS A 108 13.67 -1.07 3.71
CA LYS A 108 13.19 -0.87 5.07
C LYS A 108 12.10 0.20 5.08
N PHE A 109 11.11 0.02 5.95
CA PHE A 109 9.96 0.91 6.01
C PHE A 109 10.40 2.32 6.42
N ASN A 110 10.30 3.25 5.49
CA ASN A 110 10.68 4.64 5.68
C ASN A 110 9.58 5.55 5.13
N THR A 111 9.24 6.57 5.91
CA THR A 111 8.32 7.64 5.52
C THR A 111 8.95 8.98 5.86
N GLU A 112 8.45 10.07 5.31
CA GLU A 112 8.92 11.42 5.62
C GLU A 112 8.95 11.72 7.13
N SER A 113 7.97 11.18 7.87
CA SER A 113 7.81 11.41 9.30
C SER A 113 8.40 10.32 10.20
N ASN A 114 8.78 9.17 9.66
CA ASN A 114 9.23 8.02 10.45
C ASN A 114 10.14 7.08 9.64
N SER A 115 11.38 6.91 10.11
CA SER A 115 12.32 5.92 9.61
C SER A 115 12.48 4.83 10.64
N THR A 116 12.26 3.57 10.24
CA THR A 116 12.42 2.39 11.11
C THR A 116 13.44 1.42 10.52
N ASP A 117 13.90 0.48 11.35
CA ASP A 117 14.70 -0.66 10.89
C ASP A 117 13.83 -1.84 10.42
N ASP A 118 12.50 -1.70 10.48
CA ASP A 118 11.56 -2.72 10.07
C ASP A 118 11.47 -2.82 8.54
N TYR A 119 11.22 -4.01 8.01
CA TYR A 119 11.05 -4.25 6.57
C TYR A 119 9.66 -3.92 6.07
N TYR A 120 8.69 -3.77 6.97
CA TYR A 120 7.29 -3.56 6.65
C TYR A 120 6.58 -2.87 7.82
N LYS A 121 5.40 -2.35 7.56
CA LYS A 121 4.46 -1.92 8.59
C LYS A 121 3.26 -2.88 8.60
N LEU A 122 2.96 -3.43 9.79
CA LEU A 122 1.78 -4.25 10.02
C LEU A 122 0.74 -3.41 10.76
N VAL A 123 -0.44 -3.26 10.18
CA VAL A 123 -1.55 -2.49 10.76
C VAL A 123 -2.78 -3.38 10.88
N ARG A 124 -3.35 -3.45 12.08
CA ARG A 124 -4.63 -4.11 12.31
C ARG A 124 -5.77 -3.20 11.84
N LEU A 125 -6.59 -3.68 10.92
CA LEU A 125 -7.72 -2.93 10.36
C LEU A 125 -9.02 -3.20 11.12
N ASP A 126 -9.25 -4.46 11.48
CA ASP A 126 -10.36 -4.92 12.32
C ASP A 126 -9.96 -6.20 13.10
N ASP A 127 -10.93 -6.93 13.62
CA ASP A 127 -10.66 -8.10 14.48
C ASP A 127 -9.95 -9.26 13.79
N SER A 128 -10.09 -9.40 12.46
CA SER A 128 -9.49 -10.47 11.66
C SER A 128 -8.72 -10.00 10.43
N THR A 129 -8.68 -8.68 10.18
CA THR A 129 -8.11 -8.09 8.98
C THR A 129 -6.88 -7.25 9.31
N TYR A 130 -5.82 -7.43 8.53
CA TYR A 130 -4.55 -6.72 8.66
C TYR A 130 -4.08 -6.19 7.32
N ALA A 131 -3.36 -5.09 7.34
CA ALA A 131 -2.60 -4.58 6.21
C ALA A 131 -1.10 -4.75 6.46
N LEU A 132 -0.41 -5.40 5.52
CA LEU A 132 1.04 -5.37 5.40
C LEU A 132 1.39 -4.29 4.38
N ILE A 133 2.20 -3.32 4.79
CA ILE A 133 2.57 -2.16 3.98
C ILE A 133 4.07 -2.20 3.76
N PHE A 134 4.48 -2.18 2.49
CA PHE A 134 5.87 -2.14 2.06
C PHE A 134 6.12 -0.88 1.26
N VAL A 135 7.33 -0.36 1.37
CA VAL A 135 7.81 0.76 0.57
C VAL A 135 8.98 0.32 -0.28
N SER A 136 9.10 0.88 -1.46
CA SER A 136 10.24 0.63 -2.31
C SER A 136 11.30 1.68 -2.17
N PHE A 137 12.51 1.28 -2.54
CA PHE A 137 13.61 2.20 -2.73
C PHE A 137 13.25 3.29 -3.74
N VAL A 138 13.62 4.50 -3.41
CA VAL A 138 13.45 5.67 -4.27
C VAL A 138 14.68 5.78 -5.17
N TYR A 139 14.47 5.71 -6.47
CA TYR A 139 15.54 5.90 -7.44
C TYR A 139 15.42 7.29 -8.09
N ALA A 140 16.46 8.08 -7.94
CA ALA A 140 16.52 9.48 -8.41
C ALA A 140 15.41 10.35 -7.78
N SER A 141 14.50 10.90 -8.58
CA SER A 141 13.40 11.78 -8.15
C SER A 141 12.03 11.12 -8.21
N GLU A 142 11.97 9.82 -8.48
CA GLU A 142 10.70 9.10 -8.59
C GLU A 142 10.49 8.21 -7.36
N PRO A 143 9.32 8.28 -6.72
CA PRO A 143 9.01 7.40 -5.62
C PRO A 143 8.86 5.96 -6.13
N GLY A 144 9.40 5.02 -5.38
CA GLY A 144 9.14 3.61 -5.63
C GLY A 144 7.70 3.23 -5.24
N PRO A 145 7.24 2.00 -5.61
CA PRO A 145 5.91 1.56 -5.27
C PRO A 145 5.67 1.48 -3.76
N LEU A 146 4.53 2.05 -3.35
CA LEU A 146 3.83 1.67 -2.14
C LEU A 146 3.07 0.38 -2.45
N THR A 147 3.34 -0.68 -1.70
CA THR A 147 2.71 -1.99 -1.86
C THR A 147 1.91 -2.32 -0.60
N ILE A 148 0.63 -2.70 -0.77
CA ILE A 148 -0.23 -3.09 0.35
C ILE A 148 -0.81 -4.47 0.07
N VAL A 149 -0.60 -5.37 1.03
CA VAL A 149 -1.22 -6.70 1.08
C VAL A 149 -2.23 -6.71 2.21
N VAL A 150 -3.44 -7.17 1.93
CA VAL A 150 -4.46 -7.43 2.94
C VAL A 150 -4.44 -8.89 3.32
N LEU A 151 -4.43 -9.14 4.63
CA LEU A 151 -4.54 -10.46 5.25
C LEU A 151 -5.88 -10.51 5.98
N ARG A 152 -6.72 -11.51 5.67
CA ARG A 152 -8.03 -11.69 6.29
C ARG A 152 -8.46 -13.14 6.29
N ASP A 153 -8.93 -13.65 7.44
CA ASP A 153 -9.55 -14.97 7.58
C ASP A 153 -8.73 -16.10 6.92
N GLY A 154 -7.40 -16.09 7.12
CA GLY A 154 -6.50 -17.08 6.54
C GLY A 154 -6.24 -16.93 5.04
N LYS A 155 -6.50 -15.76 4.46
CA LYS A 155 -6.25 -15.40 3.05
C LYS A 155 -5.31 -14.21 2.95
N ALA A 156 -4.61 -14.07 1.82
CA ALA A 156 -3.75 -12.92 1.52
C ALA A 156 -3.98 -12.44 0.09
N ALA A 157 -4.05 -11.13 -0.12
CA ALA A 157 -4.17 -10.54 -1.45
C ALA A 157 -3.37 -9.24 -1.55
N LEU A 158 -2.68 -9.06 -2.68
CA LEU A 158 -2.14 -7.77 -3.09
C LEU A 158 -3.30 -6.88 -3.50
N VAL A 159 -3.48 -5.75 -2.81
CA VAL A 159 -4.60 -4.84 -3.08
C VAL A 159 -4.15 -3.50 -3.64
N TYR A 160 -2.89 -3.13 -3.42
CA TYR A 160 -2.34 -1.87 -3.87
C TYR A 160 -0.87 -2.02 -4.27
N ASN A 161 -0.49 -1.48 -5.42
CA ASN A 161 0.90 -1.39 -5.88
C ASN A 161 1.01 -0.23 -6.86
N LYS A 162 1.42 0.95 -6.37
CA LYS A 162 1.55 2.18 -7.15
C LYS A 162 2.77 2.97 -6.71
N ASP A 163 3.39 3.68 -7.64
CA ASP A 163 4.48 4.59 -7.34
C ASP A 163 3.96 5.77 -6.51
N ARG A 164 4.26 5.72 -5.22
CA ARG A 164 3.78 6.69 -4.23
C ARG A 164 4.79 6.85 -3.09
N TYR A 165 5.04 8.07 -2.71
CA TYR A 165 5.79 8.40 -1.50
C TYR A 165 4.82 8.68 -0.34
N ILE A 166 5.07 8.05 0.81
CA ILE A 166 4.24 8.26 2.00
C ILE A 166 4.73 9.51 2.73
N THR A 167 3.86 10.51 2.84
CA THR A 167 4.12 11.72 3.62
C THR A 167 3.68 11.57 5.07
N SER A 168 2.63 10.80 5.34
CA SER A 168 2.22 10.45 6.70
C SER A 168 1.40 9.16 6.72
N LEU A 169 1.46 8.46 7.86
CA LEU A 169 0.68 7.26 8.14
C LEU A 169 0.13 7.33 9.56
N THR A 170 -1.17 7.06 9.72
CA THR A 170 -1.82 6.82 11.00
C THR A 170 -2.49 5.44 10.99
N GLU A 171 -2.53 4.77 12.16
CA GLU A 171 -2.97 3.37 12.24
C GLU A 171 -4.44 3.20 12.64
N ASN A 172 -5.00 4.13 13.41
CA ASN A 172 -6.35 4.07 13.94
C ASN A 172 -7.18 5.35 13.68
N PRO A 173 -8.04 5.36 12.66
CA PRO A 173 -8.13 4.40 11.54
C PRO A 173 -6.90 4.49 10.65
N LEU A 174 -6.61 3.44 9.87
CA LEU A 174 -5.52 3.49 8.90
C LEU A 174 -5.79 4.63 7.91
N LYS A 175 -4.84 5.57 7.84
CA LYS A 175 -4.79 6.61 6.82
C LYS A 175 -3.36 6.74 6.32
N ILE A 176 -3.19 6.71 5.01
CA ILE A 176 -1.90 6.90 4.36
C ILE A 176 -2.04 8.09 3.42
N HIS A 177 -1.30 9.14 3.71
CA HIS A 177 -1.20 10.28 2.81
C HIS A 177 -0.01 10.08 1.89
N THR A 178 -0.22 10.26 0.60
CA THR A 178 0.82 9.99 -0.40
C THR A 178 0.88 11.08 -1.45
N ILE A 179 2.04 11.22 -2.06
CA ILE A 179 2.28 12.05 -3.24
C ILE A 179 2.84 11.19 -4.37
N SER A 180 2.62 11.62 -5.61
CA SER A 180 3.08 10.91 -6.81
C SER A 180 4.47 11.34 -7.30
N GLN A 181 5.07 12.32 -6.64
CA GLN A 181 6.41 12.83 -6.94
C GLN A 181 7.20 12.95 -5.66
N PHE A 182 8.51 12.96 -5.76
CA PHE A 182 9.37 13.12 -4.60
C PHE A 182 9.17 14.51 -3.96
N PRO A 183 9.20 14.65 -2.61
CA PRO A 183 8.94 15.92 -1.92
C PRO A 183 9.77 17.09 -2.43
N GLU A 184 11.06 16.86 -2.75
CA GLU A 184 11.96 17.89 -3.25
C GLU A 184 11.59 18.42 -4.64
N ALA A 185 10.85 17.64 -5.44
CA ALA A 185 10.40 18.03 -6.78
C ALA A 185 9.04 18.75 -6.77
N VAL A 186 8.37 18.83 -5.62
CA VAL A 186 7.00 19.34 -5.50
C VAL A 186 6.99 20.42 -4.41
N PRO A 187 6.43 21.63 -4.67
CA PRO A 187 6.32 22.66 -3.64
C PRO A 187 5.60 22.13 -2.38
N GLU A 188 6.08 22.51 -1.21
CA GLU A 188 5.58 22.05 0.10
C GLU A 188 4.06 22.24 0.28
N SER A 189 3.50 23.30 -0.36
CA SER A 189 2.06 23.55 -0.39
C SER A 189 1.24 22.49 -1.15
N THR A 190 1.88 21.67 -1.98
CA THR A 190 1.25 20.58 -2.75
C THR A 190 1.52 19.21 -2.15
N HIS A 191 2.36 19.11 -1.12
CA HIS A 191 2.61 17.87 -0.36
C HIS A 191 1.37 17.40 0.41
N ALA A 192 0.44 18.31 0.70
CA ALA A 192 -0.78 18.00 1.41
C ALA A 192 -1.70 17.11 0.57
N SER A 193 -1.50 15.79 0.71
CA SER A 193 -2.47 14.73 0.39
C SER A 193 -3.18 14.88 -0.95
N LEU A 194 -2.44 14.76 -2.05
CA LEU A 194 -3.07 14.49 -3.35
C LEU A 194 -3.86 13.19 -3.30
N TYR A 195 -3.47 12.25 -2.42
CA TYR A 195 -4.13 10.95 -2.28
C TYR A 195 -4.14 10.50 -0.84
N GLU A 196 -5.24 9.88 -0.45
CA GLU A 196 -5.45 9.32 0.88
C GLU A 196 -5.98 7.89 0.75
N VAL A 197 -5.30 6.93 1.39
CA VAL A 197 -5.80 5.58 1.59
C VAL A 197 -6.41 5.54 2.98
N ILE A 198 -7.69 5.20 3.08
CA ILE A 198 -8.42 5.18 4.35
C ILE A 198 -9.09 3.81 4.52
N TYR A 199 -8.94 3.20 5.69
CA TYR A 199 -9.82 2.12 6.13
C TYR A 199 -11.07 2.72 6.78
N GLN A 200 -12.24 2.38 6.23
CA GLN A 200 -13.51 2.90 6.69
C GLN A 200 -14.61 1.85 6.57
N ASP A 201 -15.59 1.90 7.47
CA ASP A 201 -16.78 1.04 7.47
C ASP A 201 -16.45 -0.47 7.60
N GLY A 202 -15.39 -0.81 8.34
CA GLY A 202 -15.07 -2.17 8.76
C GLY A 202 -14.57 -3.12 7.66
N ASN A 203 -14.83 -2.87 6.39
CA ASN A 203 -14.57 -3.83 5.30
C ASN A 203 -13.96 -3.25 4.04
N LEU A 204 -13.74 -1.95 3.95
CA LEU A 204 -13.27 -1.33 2.73
C LEU A 204 -12.05 -0.45 2.99
N LEU A 205 -10.99 -0.72 2.29
CA LEU A 205 -9.91 0.24 2.13
C LEU A 205 -10.28 1.14 0.96
N LYS A 206 -10.49 2.43 1.21
CA LYS A 206 -10.94 3.40 0.21
C LYS A 206 -9.82 4.34 -0.15
N TRP A 207 -9.74 4.63 -1.44
CA TRP A 207 -8.86 5.64 -1.97
C TRP A 207 -9.61 6.96 -2.15
N ARG A 208 -9.06 8.06 -1.65
CA ARG A 208 -9.63 9.38 -1.81
C ARG A 208 -8.60 10.32 -2.42
N MET A 209 -8.94 10.92 -3.55
CA MET A 209 -8.13 12.01 -4.10
C MET A 209 -8.26 13.23 -3.22
N GLY A 210 -7.14 13.81 -2.82
CA GLY A 210 -7.11 15.10 -2.15
C GLY A 210 -7.74 16.18 -3.03
N LYS A 211 -8.31 17.21 -2.42
CA LYS A 211 -8.73 18.40 -3.16
C LYS A 211 -7.46 19.12 -3.60
N ASN A 212 -7.31 19.35 -4.91
CA ASN A 212 -6.40 20.36 -5.44
C ASN A 212 -6.79 21.75 -4.96
#